data_9a9d4785160705bc462f0ff415e47969
#
_entry.id   9a9d4785160705bc462f0ff415e47969
#
_cell.length_a   1.000
_cell.length_b   1.000
_cell.length_c   1.000
_cell.angle_alpha   90.00
_cell.angle_beta   90.00
_cell.angle_gamma   90.00
#
_symmetry.space_group_name_H-M   'P 1'
#
loop_
_entity.id
_entity.type
_entity.pdbx_description
1 polymer ?
#
loop_
_entity_poly.entity_id
_entity_poly.type
_entity_poly.pdbx_seq_one_letter_code
_entity_poly.pdbx_strand_id
1 'polypeptide(L)'
;MKLTRYIFFSFSFLLFSCQDTCDYYRTYTVYDPIYNSMESMRDSVKYTDSREINNPGKLNYKDGFLYISETEKGIHIIDNRNINNPINIGFIVLPGNYDIATKGDYLYADSYLDLVVFDISDINSVKEVNRLENNFENYYLSQGLYIEERGVVIGYEEEIVEEFVEDHDCNSAFD
;
A
#
# COMPACT_ATOMS: atom_id res chain seq x y z
N MET A 1 -98.02 -10.65 9.86
CA MET A 1 -96.71 -11.32 10.17
C MET A 1 -95.72 -10.85 9.12
N LYS A 2 -94.82 -9.87 9.45
CA LYS A 2 -93.80 -9.39 8.53
C LYS A 2 -92.43 -9.91 9.03
N LEU A 3 -91.80 -10.76 8.25
CA LEU A 3 -90.55 -11.37 8.51
C LEU A 3 -89.45 -10.37 8.06
N THR A 4 -88.74 -9.72 9.01
CA THR A 4 -87.68 -8.78 8.74
C THR A 4 -86.36 -9.57 8.56
N ARG A 5 -85.86 -9.56 7.35
CA ARG A 5 -84.68 -10.29 6.92
C ARG A 5 -83.43 -9.38 7.22
N TYR A 6 -82.68 -9.71 8.23
CA TYR A 6 -81.40 -9.05 8.50
C TYR A 6 -80.37 -9.55 7.51
N ILE A 7 -79.93 -8.64 6.64
CA ILE A 7 -78.70 -8.86 5.80
C ILE A 7 -77.54 -8.46 6.62
N PHE A 8 -76.76 -9.46 7.08
CA PHE A 8 -75.44 -9.23 7.67
C PHE A 8 -74.47 -8.94 6.55
N PHE A 9 -74.12 -7.66 6.36
CA PHE A 9 -73.04 -7.22 5.48
C PHE A 9 -71.70 -7.42 6.20
N SER A 10 -71.12 -8.57 5.98
CA SER A 10 -69.71 -8.84 6.46
C SER A 10 -68.76 -7.99 5.64
N PHE A 11 -68.39 -6.85 6.20
CA PHE A 11 -67.32 -5.99 5.66
C PHE A 11 -65.97 -6.64 6.02
N SER A 12 -65.46 -7.51 5.13
CA SER A 12 -64.11 -8.07 5.23
C SER A 12 -63.12 -6.94 4.98
N PHE A 13 -62.56 -6.41 6.07
CA PHE A 13 -61.46 -5.48 6.03
C PHE A 13 -60.21 -6.28 5.61
N LEU A 14 -59.88 -6.23 4.32
CA LEU A 14 -58.59 -6.69 3.83
C LEU A 14 -57.55 -5.72 4.36
N LEU A 15 -56.88 -6.08 5.47
CA LEU A 15 -55.69 -5.44 5.93
C LEU A 15 -54.59 -5.74 4.88
N PHE A 16 -54.40 -4.82 3.95
CA PHE A 16 -53.17 -4.77 3.19
C PHE A 16 -52.07 -4.39 4.19
N SER A 17 -51.37 -5.38 4.67
CA SER A 17 -50.07 -5.16 5.32
C SER A 17 -49.13 -4.62 4.24
N CYS A 18 -48.91 -3.33 4.23
CA CYS A 18 -47.81 -2.74 3.50
C CYS A 18 -46.54 -3.18 4.23
N GLN A 19 -45.83 -4.08 3.65
CA GLN A 19 -44.51 -4.44 4.14
C GLN A 19 -43.58 -3.38 3.54
N ASP A 20 -43.26 -2.36 4.35
CA ASP A 20 -42.29 -1.36 3.96
C ASP A 20 -40.92 -2.05 3.92
N THR A 21 -40.39 -2.27 2.74
CA THR A 21 -38.99 -2.66 2.56
C THR A 21 -38.14 -1.40 2.58
N CYS A 22 -37.16 -1.36 3.43
CA CYS A 22 -36.23 -0.24 3.54
C CYS A 22 -34.97 -0.52 2.71
N ASP A 23 -35.18 -0.93 1.47
CA ASP A 23 -34.09 -1.23 0.55
C ASP A 23 -33.31 0.05 0.24
N TYR A 24 -31.98 -0.02 0.30
CA TYR A 24 -31.12 1.12 0.01
C TYR A 24 -29.87 0.71 -0.75
N TYR A 25 -29.24 1.68 -1.42
CA TYR A 25 -27.92 1.49 -2.01
C TYR A 25 -26.86 1.95 -1.03
N ARG A 26 -25.89 1.07 -0.77
CA ARG A 26 -24.70 1.38 0.02
C ARG A 26 -23.52 1.58 -0.92
N THR A 27 -22.86 2.72 -0.79
CA THR A 27 -21.64 3.02 -1.54
C THR A 27 -20.44 2.91 -0.59
N TYR A 28 -19.43 2.13 -0.96
CA TYR A 28 -18.18 2.03 -0.22
C TYR A 28 -17.00 1.89 -1.17
N THR A 29 -15.81 2.26 -0.68
CA THR A 29 -14.58 2.15 -1.44
C THR A 29 -13.88 0.84 -1.08
N VAL A 30 -13.52 0.07 -2.11
CA VAL A 30 -12.67 -1.12 -1.99
C VAL A 30 -11.27 -0.75 -2.46
N TYR A 31 -10.26 -1.27 -1.78
CA TYR A 31 -8.85 -1.09 -2.12
C TYR A 31 -8.28 -2.41 -2.59
N ASP A 32 -8.15 -2.59 -3.89
CA ASP A 32 -7.58 -3.80 -4.47
C ASP A 32 -6.05 -3.71 -4.54
N PRO A 33 -5.31 -4.67 -3.98
CA PRO A 33 -3.86 -4.62 -3.98
C PRO A 33 -3.27 -4.87 -5.37
N ILE A 34 -2.37 -3.98 -5.78
CA ILE A 34 -1.56 -4.10 -6.98
C ILE A 34 -0.27 -4.85 -6.61
N TYR A 35 0.01 -5.95 -7.30
CA TYR A 35 1.18 -6.78 -7.05
C TYR A 35 2.25 -6.61 -8.13
N ASN A 36 3.51 -6.82 -7.74
CA ASN A 36 4.62 -6.97 -8.68
C ASN A 36 5.56 -8.10 -8.21
N SER A 37 6.17 -8.80 -9.18
CA SER A 37 7.06 -9.92 -8.86
C SER A 37 8.36 -9.44 -8.23
N MET A 38 8.92 -10.24 -7.32
CA MET A 38 10.22 -9.95 -6.72
C MET A 38 11.35 -9.93 -7.75
N GLU A 39 11.28 -10.75 -8.80
CA GLU A 39 12.23 -10.74 -9.91
C GLU A 39 12.26 -9.35 -10.58
N SER A 40 11.10 -8.80 -10.94
CA SER A 40 10.99 -7.46 -11.54
C SER A 40 11.54 -6.37 -10.63
N MET A 41 11.31 -6.48 -9.31
CA MET A 41 11.83 -5.52 -8.34
C MET A 41 13.36 -5.59 -8.26
N ARG A 42 13.94 -6.80 -8.21
CA ARG A 42 15.39 -7.04 -8.18
C ARG A 42 16.08 -6.51 -9.42
N ASP A 43 15.52 -6.76 -10.59
CA ASP A 43 16.09 -6.35 -11.89
C ASP A 43 16.06 -4.82 -12.10
N SER A 44 15.23 -4.11 -11.35
CA SER A 44 15.12 -2.66 -11.45
C SER A 44 16.22 -1.91 -10.68
N VAL A 45 16.97 -2.61 -9.80
CA VAL A 45 18.00 -2.00 -8.94
C VAL A 45 19.17 -1.50 -9.77
N LYS A 46 19.48 -0.22 -9.63
CA LYS A 46 20.61 0.42 -10.37
C LYS A 46 21.01 1.75 -9.76
N TYR A 47 22.25 2.15 -9.98
CA TYR A 47 22.74 3.50 -9.71
C TYR A 47 22.45 4.42 -10.92
N THR A 48 21.97 5.62 -10.66
CA THR A 48 21.58 6.61 -11.68
C THR A 48 22.03 8.01 -11.29
N ASP A 49 21.86 8.96 -12.22
CA ASP A 49 22.01 10.38 -11.91
C ASP A 49 21.08 10.82 -10.76
N SER A 50 21.46 11.92 -10.11
CA SER A 50 20.67 12.53 -9.05
C SER A 50 19.25 12.93 -9.52
N ARG A 51 18.31 12.90 -8.60
CA ARG A 51 16.92 13.35 -8.81
C ARG A 51 16.43 14.20 -7.66
N GLU A 52 15.30 14.83 -7.82
CA GLU A 52 14.66 15.62 -6.76
C GLU A 52 14.26 14.74 -5.58
N ILE A 53 14.42 15.29 -4.36
CA ILE A 53 13.98 14.64 -3.11
C ILE A 53 12.53 15.06 -2.85
N ASN A 54 11.62 14.11 -2.77
CA ASN A 54 10.18 14.37 -2.59
C ASN A 54 9.62 13.80 -1.29
N ASN A 55 9.98 12.56 -0.93
CA ASN A 55 9.48 11.88 0.25
C ASN A 55 10.63 11.26 1.05
N PRO A 56 11.49 12.10 1.70
CA PRO A 56 12.66 11.64 2.41
C PRO A 56 12.27 10.83 3.67
N GLY A 57 12.94 9.71 3.85
CA GLY A 57 12.81 8.83 5.00
C GLY A 57 14.04 8.87 5.91
N LYS A 58 14.69 7.72 6.07
CA LYS A 58 15.91 7.59 6.89
C LYS A 58 17.09 8.35 6.31
N LEU A 59 17.89 8.92 7.21
CA LEU A 59 19.15 9.59 6.88
C LEU A 59 20.30 8.88 7.58
N ASN A 60 21.36 8.62 6.83
CA ASN A 60 22.64 8.12 7.35
C ASN A 60 23.78 9.00 6.86
N TYR A 61 24.72 9.35 7.75
CA TYR A 61 25.91 10.14 7.42
C TYR A 61 27.17 9.29 7.52
N LYS A 62 28.00 9.33 6.48
CA LYS A 62 29.28 8.65 6.47
C LYS A 62 30.30 9.41 5.60
N ASP A 63 31.48 9.71 6.19
CA ASP A 63 32.67 10.23 5.49
C ASP A 63 32.39 11.46 4.58
N GLY A 64 31.51 12.36 5.04
CA GLY A 64 31.16 13.57 4.30
C GLY A 64 30.01 13.39 3.31
N PHE A 65 29.40 12.21 3.24
CA PHE A 65 28.23 11.95 2.41
C PHE A 65 27.00 11.70 3.26
N LEU A 66 25.85 12.18 2.77
CA LEU A 66 24.52 11.86 3.30
C LEU A 66 23.85 10.86 2.37
N TYR A 67 23.36 9.78 2.95
CA TYR A 67 22.49 8.81 2.30
C TYR A 67 21.09 9.03 2.83
N ILE A 68 20.14 9.35 1.96
CA ILE A 68 18.76 9.66 2.35
C ILE A 68 17.82 8.73 1.58
N SER A 69 17.06 7.90 2.30
CA SER A 69 16.00 7.11 1.68
C SER A 69 14.97 8.03 1.03
N GLU A 70 14.57 7.73 -0.18
CA GLU A 70 13.32 8.18 -0.78
C GLU A 70 12.33 7.03 -0.63
N THR A 71 11.37 7.18 0.26
CA THR A 71 10.47 6.10 0.69
C THR A 71 9.91 5.30 -0.49
N GLU A 72 10.10 3.98 -0.45
CA GLU A 72 9.71 2.99 -1.47
C GLU A 72 10.43 3.08 -2.82
N LYS A 73 11.30 4.07 -3.03
CA LYS A 73 11.90 4.35 -4.36
C LYS A 73 13.39 4.14 -4.43
N GLY A 74 14.11 4.36 -3.30
CA GLY A 74 15.56 4.20 -3.27
C GLY A 74 16.31 5.18 -2.37
N ILE A 75 17.54 5.54 -2.73
CA ILE A 75 18.46 6.25 -1.83
C ILE A 75 19.16 7.36 -2.60
N HIS A 76 19.02 8.60 -2.13
CA HIS A 76 19.80 9.74 -2.58
C HIS A 76 21.21 9.71 -1.95
N ILE A 77 22.19 10.11 -2.74
CA ILE A 77 23.56 10.29 -2.29
C ILE A 77 23.94 11.76 -2.43
N ILE A 78 24.25 12.39 -1.32
CA ILE A 78 24.54 13.82 -1.27
C ILE A 78 25.97 14.02 -0.80
N ASP A 79 26.79 14.71 -1.59
CA ASP A 79 28.09 15.19 -1.18
C ASP A 79 27.92 16.37 -0.21
N ASN A 80 28.18 16.13 1.06
CA ASN A 80 28.07 17.12 2.13
C ASN A 80 29.45 17.49 2.72
N ARG A 81 30.51 17.23 2.00
CA ARG A 81 31.88 17.62 2.43
C ARG A 81 32.01 19.14 2.55
N ASN A 82 31.26 19.88 1.74
CA ASN A 82 31.05 21.32 1.94
C ASN A 82 29.67 21.54 2.55
N ILE A 83 29.60 21.67 3.87
CA ILE A 83 28.34 21.83 4.63
C ILE A 83 27.52 23.07 4.21
N ASN A 84 28.17 24.09 3.63
CA ASN A 84 27.47 25.30 3.17
C ASN A 84 26.88 25.14 1.76
N ASN A 85 27.23 24.08 1.04
CA ASN A 85 26.75 23.81 -0.31
C ASN A 85 26.72 22.31 -0.57
N PRO A 86 25.79 21.55 0.03
CA PRO A 86 25.61 20.14 -0.24
C PRO A 86 25.11 19.93 -1.68
N ILE A 87 25.60 18.88 -2.34
CA ILE A 87 25.29 18.57 -3.73
C ILE A 87 24.71 17.16 -3.83
N ASN A 88 23.50 17.02 -4.37
CA ASN A 88 22.93 15.71 -4.69
C ASN A 88 23.65 15.16 -5.94
N ILE A 89 24.41 14.08 -5.77
CA ILE A 89 25.33 13.55 -6.79
C ILE A 89 24.86 12.27 -7.45
N GLY A 90 23.88 11.56 -6.87
CA GLY A 90 23.39 10.32 -7.43
C GLY A 90 22.18 9.76 -6.71
N PHE A 91 21.60 8.72 -7.31
CA PHE A 91 20.46 8.00 -6.76
C PHE A 91 20.59 6.48 -7.02
N ILE A 92 20.40 5.69 -5.98
CA ILE A 92 20.23 4.26 -6.08
C ILE A 92 18.73 3.97 -6.23
N VAL A 93 18.29 3.48 -7.38
CA VAL A 93 16.95 2.95 -7.55
C VAL A 93 16.85 1.65 -6.77
N LEU A 94 15.98 1.62 -5.76
CA LEU A 94 15.79 0.48 -4.86
C LEU A 94 14.33 0.42 -4.41
N PRO A 95 13.45 -0.24 -5.17
CA PRO A 95 12.04 -0.35 -4.81
C PRO A 95 11.83 -0.97 -3.44
N GLY A 96 10.86 -0.45 -2.70
CA GLY A 96 10.51 -0.93 -1.36
C GLY A 96 11.53 -0.59 -0.27
N ASN A 97 12.41 0.42 -0.51
CA ASN A 97 13.37 0.86 0.49
C ASN A 97 12.70 1.78 1.53
N TYR A 98 12.91 1.45 2.80
CA TYR A 98 12.49 2.24 3.97
C TYR A 98 13.64 2.54 4.92
N ASP A 99 14.55 1.60 5.12
CA ASP A 99 15.63 1.71 6.09
C ASP A 99 17.01 1.50 5.47
N ILE A 100 17.99 2.25 6.01
CA ILE A 100 19.37 2.20 5.55
C ILE A 100 20.34 2.25 6.73
N ALA A 101 21.49 1.59 6.57
CA ALA A 101 22.60 1.67 7.51
C ALA A 101 23.93 1.57 6.76
N THR A 102 24.96 2.25 7.27
CA THR A 102 26.32 2.13 6.73
C THR A 102 27.28 1.45 7.72
N LYS A 103 28.16 0.59 7.21
CA LYS A 103 29.24 -0.01 7.99
C LYS A 103 30.46 -0.28 7.10
N GLY A 104 31.59 0.28 7.46
CA GLY A 104 32.77 0.22 6.58
C GLY A 104 32.46 0.85 5.23
N ASP A 105 32.84 0.24 4.15
CA ASP A 105 32.59 0.71 2.78
C ASP A 105 31.28 0.17 2.19
N TYR A 106 30.35 -0.22 3.05
CA TYR A 106 29.09 -0.82 2.62
C TYR A 106 27.88 -0.05 3.12
N LEU A 107 26.88 0.06 2.26
CA LEU A 107 25.53 0.53 2.54
C LEU A 107 24.59 -0.67 2.52
N TYR A 108 23.89 -0.88 3.62
CA TYR A 108 22.85 -1.89 3.80
C TYR A 108 21.49 -1.24 3.68
N ALA A 109 20.61 -1.81 2.92
CA ALA A 109 19.27 -1.28 2.68
C ALA A 109 18.25 -2.40 2.51
N ASP A 110 17.05 -2.21 3.03
CA ASP A 110 15.93 -3.08 2.72
C ASP A 110 15.41 -2.82 1.29
N SER A 111 14.79 -3.85 0.69
CA SER A 111 14.08 -3.79 -0.58
C SER A 111 12.98 -4.84 -0.56
N TYR A 112 11.79 -4.46 -0.08
CA TYR A 112 10.72 -5.42 0.20
C TYR A 112 11.21 -6.61 1.05
N LEU A 113 11.25 -7.81 0.47
CA LEU A 113 11.64 -9.03 1.19
C LEU A 113 13.15 -9.14 1.42
N ASP A 114 13.96 -8.38 0.70
CA ASP A 114 15.42 -8.55 0.62
C ASP A 114 16.18 -7.54 1.50
N LEU A 115 17.36 -7.96 1.95
CA LEU A 115 18.39 -7.06 2.44
C LEU A 115 19.49 -6.95 1.39
N VAL A 116 19.70 -5.74 0.86
CA VAL A 116 20.65 -5.46 -0.21
C VAL A 116 21.89 -4.76 0.33
N VAL A 117 23.07 -5.12 -0.18
CA VAL A 117 24.34 -4.52 0.21
C VAL A 117 25.02 -3.87 -1.00
N PHE A 118 25.29 -2.59 -0.88
CA PHE A 118 26.00 -1.81 -1.90
C PHE A 118 27.43 -1.51 -1.44
N ASP A 119 28.38 -1.63 -2.35
CA ASP A 119 29.73 -1.06 -2.17
C ASP A 119 29.69 0.44 -2.49
N ILE A 120 30.05 1.24 -1.48
CA ILE A 120 30.10 2.70 -1.52
C ILE A 120 31.51 3.24 -1.38
N SER A 121 32.55 2.40 -1.55
CA SER A 121 33.96 2.81 -1.49
C SER A 121 34.32 3.80 -2.60
N ASP A 122 33.70 3.65 -3.78
CA ASP A 122 33.73 4.63 -4.85
C ASP A 122 32.32 5.18 -5.09
N ILE A 123 32.07 6.37 -4.60
CA ILE A 123 30.78 7.02 -4.66
C ILE A 123 30.28 7.33 -6.09
N ASN A 124 31.20 7.35 -7.08
CA ASN A 124 30.84 7.56 -8.48
C ASN A 124 30.47 6.23 -9.19
N SER A 125 30.68 5.09 -8.53
CA SER A 125 30.49 3.76 -9.08
C SER A 125 29.86 2.80 -8.06
N VAL A 126 28.78 3.24 -7.42
CA VAL A 126 28.06 2.42 -6.44
C VAL A 126 27.48 1.18 -7.10
N LYS A 127 27.71 0.01 -6.47
CA LYS A 127 27.28 -1.29 -7.03
C LYS A 127 26.67 -2.17 -5.94
N GLU A 128 25.61 -2.87 -6.30
CA GLU A 128 25.16 -4.01 -5.50
C GLU A 128 26.24 -5.11 -5.51
N VAL A 129 26.65 -5.54 -4.34
CA VAL A 129 27.71 -6.56 -4.15
C VAL A 129 27.20 -7.81 -3.45
N ASN A 130 26.08 -7.71 -2.75
CA ASN A 130 25.44 -8.84 -2.09
C ASN A 130 23.93 -8.59 -1.88
N ARG A 131 23.18 -9.69 -1.78
CA ARG A 131 21.76 -9.67 -1.46
C ARG A 131 21.43 -10.90 -0.62
N LEU A 132 20.72 -10.67 0.49
CA LEU A 132 20.05 -11.73 1.23
C LEU A 132 18.59 -11.72 0.80
N GLU A 133 18.27 -12.64 -0.07
CA GLU A 133 16.90 -12.78 -0.58
C GLU A 133 15.95 -13.29 0.50
N ASN A 134 14.71 -12.81 0.47
CA ASN A 134 13.62 -13.24 1.36
C ASN A 134 13.92 -13.10 2.86
N ASN A 135 14.87 -12.23 3.23
CA ASN A 135 15.26 -12.01 4.63
C ASN A 135 14.10 -11.51 5.51
N PHE A 136 13.16 -10.77 4.91
CA PHE A 136 11.99 -10.18 5.58
C PHE A 136 10.67 -10.84 5.17
N GLU A 137 10.70 -12.00 4.51
CA GLU A 137 9.52 -12.69 3.97
C GLU A 137 8.42 -12.90 5.03
N ASN A 138 8.80 -13.41 6.20
CA ASN A 138 7.84 -13.67 7.29
C ASN A 138 7.08 -12.40 7.73
N TYR A 139 7.74 -11.25 7.71
CA TYR A 139 7.09 -9.97 8.02
C TYR A 139 6.04 -9.64 6.98
N TYR A 140 6.39 -9.67 5.69
CA TYR A 140 5.48 -9.35 4.59
C TYR A 140 4.31 -10.34 4.48
N LEU A 141 4.55 -11.62 4.69
CA LEU A 141 3.50 -12.65 4.77
C LEU A 141 2.53 -12.36 5.92
N SER A 142 3.05 -12.02 7.10
CA SER A 142 2.21 -11.75 8.29
C SER A 142 1.32 -10.51 8.15
N GLN A 143 1.72 -9.56 7.30
CA GLN A 143 0.96 -8.35 7.00
C GLN A 143 0.04 -8.49 5.77
N GLY A 144 0.08 -9.63 5.08
CA GLY A 144 -0.67 -9.83 3.83
C GLY A 144 -0.12 -9.00 2.65
N LEU A 145 1.12 -8.52 2.75
CA LEU A 145 1.77 -7.68 1.74
C LEU A 145 2.59 -8.48 0.72
N TYR A 146 2.60 -9.80 0.83
CA TYR A 146 3.27 -10.71 -0.08
C TYR A 146 2.45 -11.99 -0.27
N ILE A 147 2.34 -12.44 -1.50
CA ILE A 147 1.76 -13.73 -1.90
C ILE A 147 2.74 -14.37 -2.89
N GLU A 148 3.16 -15.61 -2.67
CA GLU A 148 4.21 -16.28 -3.45
C GLU A 148 3.93 -16.27 -4.96
N GLU A 149 2.67 -16.49 -5.35
CA GLU A 149 2.28 -16.55 -6.77
C GLU A 149 2.08 -15.16 -7.41
N ARG A 150 1.92 -14.10 -6.62
CA ARG A 150 1.61 -12.74 -7.09
C ARG A 150 2.74 -11.74 -6.85
N GLY A 151 3.60 -11.99 -5.86
CA GLY A 151 4.68 -11.11 -5.43
C GLY A 151 4.28 -10.15 -4.30
N VAL A 152 4.94 -9.00 -4.25
CA VAL A 152 4.71 -7.98 -3.21
C VAL A 152 3.66 -6.97 -3.65
N VAL A 153 2.91 -6.45 -2.67
CA VAL A 153 1.99 -5.34 -2.87
C VAL A 153 2.81 -4.06 -3.06
N ILE A 154 2.58 -3.38 -4.19
CA ILE A 154 3.26 -2.12 -4.56
C ILE A 154 2.33 -0.90 -4.53
N GLY A 155 1.05 -1.11 -4.24
CA GLY A 155 0.04 -0.06 -4.18
C GLY A 155 -1.35 -0.65 -4.12
N TYR A 156 -2.34 0.23 -4.19
CA TYR A 156 -3.76 -0.15 -4.18
C TYR A 156 -4.49 0.63 -5.25
N GLU A 157 -5.43 -0.03 -5.92
CA GLU A 157 -6.40 0.60 -6.80
C GLU A 157 -7.70 0.81 -6.03
N GLU A 158 -8.26 2.02 -6.13
CA GLU A 158 -9.52 2.36 -5.48
C GLU A 158 -10.68 2.05 -6.43
N GLU A 159 -11.64 1.25 -5.97
CA GLU A 159 -12.89 0.98 -6.66
C GLU A 159 -14.07 1.42 -5.78
N ILE A 160 -14.97 2.22 -6.36
CA ILE A 160 -16.22 2.60 -5.70
C ILE A 160 -17.28 1.55 -6.08
N VAL A 161 -17.70 0.79 -5.08
CA VAL A 161 -18.72 -0.24 -5.23
C VAL A 161 -20.06 0.29 -4.73
N GLU A 162 -21.10 0.17 -5.54
CA GLU A 162 -22.47 0.42 -5.15
C GLU A 162 -23.19 -0.93 -5.00
N GLU A 163 -23.65 -1.24 -3.81
CA GLU A 163 -24.29 -2.49 -3.45
C GLU A 163 -25.74 -2.21 -3.04
N PHE A 164 -26.67 -2.95 -3.65
CA PHE A 164 -28.07 -2.93 -3.24
C PHE A 164 -28.26 -3.82 -2.01
N VAL A 165 -28.80 -3.25 -0.94
CA VAL A 165 -29.07 -3.94 0.32
C VAL A 165 -30.59 -4.04 0.51
N GLU A 166 -31.10 -5.28 0.52
CA GLU A 166 -32.48 -5.57 0.91
C GLU A 166 -32.57 -5.59 2.44
N ASP A 167 -33.26 -4.62 3.03
CA ASP A 167 -33.49 -4.54 4.47
C ASP A 167 -34.95 -4.74 4.80
N HIS A 168 -35.32 -5.98 5.18
CA HIS A 168 -36.67 -6.34 5.55
C HIS A 168 -37.12 -5.83 6.91
N ASP A 169 -36.19 -5.42 7.78
CA ASP A 169 -36.50 -5.05 9.16
C ASP A 169 -36.34 -3.54 9.45
N CYS A 170 -35.87 -2.75 8.49
CA CYS A 170 -35.61 -1.30 8.60
C CYS A 170 -34.72 -0.89 9.81
N ASN A 171 -33.92 -1.80 10.34
CA ASN A 171 -33.14 -1.58 11.55
C ASN A 171 -31.67 -1.24 11.30
N SER A 172 -31.15 -1.52 10.10
CA SER A 172 -29.71 -1.39 9.79
C SER A 172 -29.31 -0.06 9.17
N ALA A 173 -30.25 0.85 8.90
CA ALA A 173 -29.95 2.13 8.26
C ALA A 173 -29.30 3.18 9.19
N PHE A 174 -29.09 2.88 10.48
CA PHE A 174 -28.65 3.83 11.50
C PHE A 174 -27.49 3.35 12.40
N ASP A 175 -26.80 2.25 12.09
CA ASP A 175 -25.59 1.78 12.81
C ASP A 175 -24.27 2.11 12.09
#